data_4278ebcb80a2f8a0b887193d28872a74
#
_entry.id   4278ebcb80a2f8a0b887193d28872a74
#
_cell.length_a   1.000
_cell.length_b   1.000
_cell.length_c   1.000
_cell.angle_alpha   90.00
_cell.angle_beta   90.00
_cell.angle_gamma   90.00
#
_symmetry.space_group_name_H-M   'P 1'
#
loop_
_entity.id
_entity.type
_entity.pdbx_description
1 polymer ?
#
loop_
_entity_poly.entity_id
_entity_poly.type
_entity_poly.pdbx_seq_one_letter_code
_entity_poly.pdbx_strand_id
1 'polypeptide(L)'
;MYLHLTGVTMDRRAFLRASGAAGLAPLSISSTAPRVVTAASGQGTYEPLGSLPITGAAEAVAGDHGETAYVAATTGFVTVDVSDPAEPTLLAEERNVEIGGSPLTQILDVSVDGDRLVVAGPANPGFGVAGVRRYDVSDPADPVSIAGFETDYHIHNCVLEGELLYVVANTQQENRLVIFDVGGDEIAQLGYWSLLEREPGWGDIDMLARYLHDVSVRDETAYLPHWNAGTYLVDVSDPTDPAYVTHVAETTLEEQRAIADWRTAVYGLPGNDHYAAVDDTGDLMAVGREAWATGGSAPARPGGIDLYDVTDPTDPVKRGRIDPPRTIDESYRGGLWTTSHNFELRGERLYSTWYRGGVKIHDVSDPANPERLAWWRDPARTAFWTARVLASGEAFVASSTEAIPNTSLEGALYTFPIEAGTQADPLSLRNPEDWRGDTNGTNETGEGAHNETATRSDGSGDSIPGFTGVAGLASGAVALGWLRRCRGNVQD
;
A
#
# COMPACT_ATOMS: atom_id res chain seq x y z
N MET A 1 -50.42 23.26 25.29
CA MET A 1 -49.68 24.47 24.88
C MET A 1 -48.29 23.94 24.44
N TYR A 2 -48.18 23.53 23.21
CA TYR A 2 -46.99 22.94 22.63
C TYR A 2 -46.16 24.03 21.94
N LEU A 3 -44.93 24.21 22.39
CA LEU A 3 -43.94 25.05 21.70
C LEU A 3 -43.11 24.18 20.76
N HIS A 4 -43.26 24.43 19.46
CA HIS A 4 -42.35 23.93 18.43
C HIS A 4 -41.04 24.72 18.46
N LEU A 5 -39.93 24.05 18.68
CA LEU A 5 -38.59 24.57 18.39
C LEU A 5 -38.15 24.01 17.01
N THR A 6 -38.12 24.88 16.03
CA THR A 6 -37.56 24.63 14.71
C THR A 6 -36.04 24.71 14.81
N GLY A 7 -35.34 23.59 14.57
CA GLY A 7 -33.89 23.57 14.44
C GLY A 7 -33.47 24.21 13.11
N VAL A 8 -32.58 25.18 13.18
CA VAL A 8 -31.92 25.79 12.04
C VAL A 8 -30.56 25.07 11.86
N THR A 9 -30.44 24.27 10.85
CA THR A 9 -29.15 23.74 10.38
C THR A 9 -28.36 24.87 9.72
N MET A 10 -27.21 25.24 10.28
CA MET A 10 -26.28 26.17 9.67
C MET A 10 -25.33 25.44 8.74
N ASP A 11 -25.36 25.83 7.47
CA ASP A 11 -24.41 25.43 6.43
C ASP A 11 -22.99 25.95 6.79
N ARG A 12 -22.01 25.06 6.87
CA ARG A 12 -20.61 25.35 7.19
C ARG A 12 -19.93 26.31 6.18
N ARG A 13 -20.45 26.46 4.99
CA ARG A 13 -19.95 27.39 3.97
C ARG A 13 -20.29 28.86 4.22
N ALA A 14 -21.20 29.15 5.13
CA ALA A 14 -21.60 30.53 5.45
C ALA A 14 -20.72 31.17 6.53
N PHE A 15 -19.92 30.43 7.29
CA PHE A 15 -19.13 30.96 8.41
C PHE A 15 -17.86 31.72 8.01
N LEU A 16 -17.33 31.48 6.82
CA LEU A 16 -16.05 32.09 6.35
C LEU A 16 -16.20 33.43 5.63
N ARG A 17 -17.40 34.01 5.51
CA ARG A 17 -17.62 35.30 4.79
C ARG A 17 -18.01 36.50 5.66
N ALA A 18 -18.01 36.38 6.97
CA ALA A 18 -18.46 37.45 7.87
C ALA A 18 -17.40 37.89 8.91
N SER A 19 -16.19 38.25 8.46
CA SER A 19 -15.21 38.92 9.31
C SER A 19 -14.38 39.91 8.50
N GLY A 20 -14.93 41.07 8.26
CA GLY A 20 -14.19 42.12 7.60
C GLY A 20 -14.92 43.47 7.61
N ALA A 21 -14.80 44.22 8.72
CA ALA A 21 -14.77 45.68 8.72
C ALA A 21 -14.77 46.23 10.16
N ALA A 22 -13.63 46.68 10.65
CA ALA A 22 -13.55 47.86 11.55
C ALA A 22 -12.08 48.25 11.78
N GLY A 23 -11.73 49.51 11.49
CA GLY A 23 -10.73 50.27 12.23
C GLY A 23 -9.42 50.57 11.52
N LEU A 24 -9.34 51.64 10.75
CA LEU A 24 -8.11 52.29 10.26
C LEU A 24 -7.40 53.03 11.39
N ALA A 25 -6.12 52.72 11.63
CA ALA A 25 -5.13 53.63 12.22
C ALA A 25 -3.84 53.51 11.40
N PRO A 26 -3.15 54.63 11.09
CA PRO A 26 -2.02 54.63 10.16
C PRO A 26 -0.74 54.19 10.89
N LEU A 27 -0.13 53.09 10.45
CA LEU A 27 1.23 52.70 10.84
C LEU A 27 2.15 52.85 9.61
N SER A 28 3.26 53.53 9.87
CA SER A 28 4.33 53.87 8.98
C SER A 28 4.88 52.63 8.21
N ILE A 29 4.87 52.67 6.89
CA ILE A 29 5.40 51.66 6.00
C ILE A 29 6.90 51.82 5.92
N SER A 30 7.65 50.98 6.58
CA SER A 30 9.04 50.69 6.22
C SER A 30 9.02 49.70 5.06
N SER A 31 9.39 50.20 3.86
CA SER A 31 9.56 49.37 2.67
C SER A 31 10.75 48.45 2.82
N THR A 32 10.50 47.22 3.23
CA THR A 32 11.43 46.07 2.98
C THR A 32 11.04 45.49 1.62
N ALA A 33 11.92 45.66 0.66
CA ALA A 33 11.80 45.01 -0.64
C ALA A 33 11.65 43.50 -0.47
N PRO A 34 10.86 42.82 -1.31
CA PRO A 34 10.78 41.36 -1.28
C PRO A 34 12.17 40.83 -1.54
N ARG A 35 12.72 40.08 -0.55
CA ARG A 35 13.93 39.30 -0.71
C ARG A 35 13.57 38.21 -1.69
N VAL A 36 13.99 38.35 -2.94
CA VAL A 36 14.03 37.23 -3.89
C VAL A 36 14.97 36.23 -3.26
N VAL A 37 14.44 35.19 -2.69
CA VAL A 37 15.19 33.98 -2.33
C VAL A 37 15.53 33.36 -3.68
N THR A 38 16.68 33.71 -4.21
CA THR A 38 17.34 32.91 -5.25
C THR A 38 17.55 31.55 -4.61
N ALA A 39 16.85 30.54 -5.11
CA ALA A 39 17.14 29.16 -4.81
C ALA A 39 18.62 28.93 -5.08
N ALA A 40 19.38 28.76 -4.03
CA ALA A 40 20.78 28.33 -4.14
C ALA A 40 20.74 26.93 -4.76
N SER A 41 21.24 26.80 -5.99
CA SER A 41 21.50 25.56 -6.68
C SER A 41 22.70 24.83 -6.05
N GLY A 42 22.56 24.41 -4.81
CA GLY A 42 23.36 23.42 -4.13
C GLY A 42 22.41 22.33 -3.70
N GLN A 43 22.04 21.41 -4.63
CA GLN A 43 21.34 20.21 -4.24
C GLN A 43 22.27 19.47 -3.27
N GLY A 44 21.86 19.38 -2.00
CA GLY A 44 22.52 18.56 -1.01
C GLY A 44 22.51 17.08 -1.43
N THR A 45 23.38 16.29 -0.84
CA THR A 45 23.37 14.85 -0.98
C THR A 45 22.03 14.34 -0.39
N TYR A 46 21.26 13.54 -1.16
CA TYR A 46 20.01 12.95 -0.72
C TYR A 46 20.26 11.54 -0.19
N GLU A 47 20.20 11.38 1.12
CA GLU A 47 20.42 10.11 1.81
C GLU A 47 19.35 9.95 2.91
N PRO A 48 19.06 8.72 3.40
CA PRO A 48 18.22 8.53 4.57
C PRO A 48 18.80 9.27 5.77
N LEU A 49 17.93 9.80 6.62
CA LEU A 49 18.31 10.43 7.89
C LEU A 49 18.72 9.38 8.92
N GLY A 50 17.94 8.29 9.01
CA GLY A 50 18.17 7.17 9.90
C GLY A 50 17.55 5.88 9.38
N SER A 51 17.80 4.77 10.08
CA SER A 51 17.13 3.50 9.81
C SER A 51 17.13 2.61 11.05
N LEU A 52 16.09 1.78 11.17
CA LEU A 52 15.94 0.77 12.22
C LEU A 52 15.65 -0.59 11.58
N PRO A 53 16.51 -1.62 11.76
CA PRO A 53 16.20 -2.99 11.31
C PRO A 53 14.97 -3.54 12.02
N ILE A 54 14.03 -4.09 11.24
CA ILE A 54 12.79 -4.70 11.73
C ILE A 54 12.54 -5.98 10.94
N THR A 55 12.75 -7.14 11.57
CA THR A 55 12.49 -8.42 10.93
C THR A 55 11.02 -8.57 10.53
N GLY A 56 10.76 -8.90 9.28
CA GLY A 56 9.42 -9.08 8.74
C GLY A 56 8.68 -7.79 8.42
N ALA A 57 9.37 -6.62 8.36
CA ALA A 57 8.75 -5.34 8.02
C ALA A 57 7.97 -5.40 6.71
N ALA A 58 6.77 -4.81 6.71
CA ALA A 58 5.90 -4.62 5.55
C ALA A 58 5.27 -3.22 5.59
N GLU A 59 3.95 -3.06 5.69
CA GLU A 59 3.34 -1.73 5.78
C GLU A 59 3.83 -0.96 7.01
N ALA A 60 4.00 0.36 6.84
CA ALA A 60 4.28 1.28 7.93
C ALA A 60 3.36 2.50 7.83
N VAL A 61 2.79 2.91 8.95
CA VAL A 61 1.95 4.08 9.07
C VAL A 61 2.52 5.04 10.12
N ALA A 62 2.32 6.34 9.92
CA ALA A 62 2.67 7.36 10.89
C ALA A 62 1.47 7.65 11.79
N GLY A 63 1.70 7.76 13.10
CA GLY A 63 0.69 8.25 14.03
C GLY A 63 0.40 9.74 13.82
N ASP A 64 -0.77 10.20 14.26
CA ASP A 64 -1.26 11.57 14.03
C ASP A 64 -0.39 12.66 14.63
N HIS A 65 0.39 12.33 15.66
CA HIS A 65 1.29 13.28 16.31
C HIS A 65 2.70 13.29 15.70
N GLY A 66 2.98 12.40 14.71
CA GLY A 66 4.23 12.34 13.96
C GLY A 66 5.47 11.91 14.74
N GLU A 67 5.29 11.46 15.98
CA GLU A 67 6.37 11.00 16.85
C GLU A 67 6.53 9.48 16.86
N THR A 68 5.51 8.76 16.37
CA THR A 68 5.48 7.30 16.35
C THR A 68 5.16 6.78 14.95
N ALA A 69 5.92 5.77 14.50
CA ALA A 69 5.57 4.94 13.36
C ALA A 69 5.16 3.54 13.85
N TYR A 70 4.15 2.97 13.21
CA TYR A 70 3.68 1.62 13.46
C TYR A 70 3.98 0.77 12.23
N VAL A 71 4.61 -0.39 12.42
CA VAL A 71 5.10 -1.23 11.30
C VAL A 71 4.57 -2.64 11.45
N ALA A 72 3.86 -3.12 10.43
CA ALA A 72 3.51 -4.53 10.31
C ALA A 72 4.77 -5.39 10.17
N ALA A 73 4.82 -6.51 10.85
CA ALA A 73 6.06 -7.27 11.01
C ALA A 73 5.84 -8.80 10.88
N THR A 74 4.98 -9.20 9.93
CA THR A 74 4.65 -10.60 9.52
C THR A 74 3.98 -11.44 10.62
N THR A 75 4.51 -11.45 11.85
CA THR A 75 3.94 -12.19 12.99
C THR A 75 3.32 -11.28 14.04
N GLY A 76 3.29 -9.99 13.78
CA GLY A 76 2.78 -8.96 14.66
C GLY A 76 3.10 -7.58 14.12
N PHE A 77 3.39 -6.65 15.01
CA PHE A 77 3.76 -5.27 14.69
C PHE A 77 4.80 -4.73 15.65
N VAL A 78 5.43 -3.62 15.27
CA VAL A 78 6.31 -2.85 16.14
C VAL A 78 5.90 -1.39 16.14
N THR A 79 6.17 -0.70 17.26
CA THR A 79 6.04 0.74 17.41
C THR A 79 7.43 1.36 17.50
N VAL A 80 7.65 2.45 16.79
CA VAL A 80 8.96 3.08 16.62
C VAL A 80 8.85 4.56 16.95
N ASP A 81 9.67 5.05 17.86
CA ASP A 81 9.88 6.49 18.08
C ASP A 81 10.62 7.07 16.88
N VAL A 82 10.02 8.04 16.21
CA VAL A 82 10.57 8.79 15.07
C VAL A 82 10.59 10.29 15.33
N SER A 83 10.51 10.71 16.60
CA SER A 83 10.59 12.12 17.02
C SER A 83 11.93 12.75 16.63
N ASP A 84 13.02 11.97 16.65
CA ASP A 84 14.28 12.29 15.98
C ASP A 84 14.42 11.37 14.75
N PRO A 85 14.10 11.84 13.54
CA PRO A 85 14.24 11.03 12.36
C PRO A 85 15.66 10.53 12.06
N ALA A 86 16.69 11.13 12.67
CA ALA A 86 18.07 10.66 12.50
C ALA A 86 18.39 9.43 13.36
N GLU A 87 17.64 9.21 14.45
CA GLU A 87 17.86 8.12 15.40
C GLU A 87 16.54 7.39 15.73
N PRO A 88 15.86 6.74 14.76
CA PRO A 88 14.62 6.00 15.04
C PRO A 88 14.88 4.87 16.03
N THR A 89 14.02 4.75 17.06
CA THR A 89 14.20 3.76 18.14
C THR A 89 12.96 2.93 18.38
N LEU A 90 13.15 1.64 18.71
CA LEU A 90 12.06 0.73 19.03
C LEU A 90 11.40 1.13 20.36
N LEU A 91 10.07 1.29 20.38
CA LEU A 91 9.27 1.49 21.60
C LEU A 91 8.70 0.18 22.11
N ALA A 92 7.98 -0.57 21.26
CA ALA A 92 7.41 -1.85 21.61
C ALA A 92 7.43 -2.82 20.42
N GLU A 93 7.35 -4.11 20.73
CA GLU A 93 7.31 -5.19 19.77
C GLU A 93 6.28 -6.24 20.21
N GLU A 94 5.17 -6.39 19.48
CA GLU A 94 4.17 -7.41 19.67
C GLU A 94 4.30 -8.48 18.55
N ARG A 95 4.69 -9.72 18.92
CA ARG A 95 4.96 -10.79 17.97
C ARG A 95 4.04 -12.01 18.13
N ASN A 96 3.15 -11.96 19.09
CA ASN A 96 2.27 -13.08 19.42
C ASN A 96 0.79 -12.67 19.28
N VAL A 97 0.45 -12.07 18.14
CA VAL A 97 -0.94 -11.71 17.86
C VAL A 97 -1.76 -12.98 17.68
N GLU A 98 -2.86 -13.11 18.45
CA GLU A 98 -3.73 -14.27 18.41
C GLU A 98 -5.19 -13.86 18.19
N ILE A 99 -5.94 -14.72 17.47
CA ILE A 99 -7.40 -14.67 17.36
C ILE A 99 -7.95 -16.03 17.79
N GLY A 100 -8.86 -16.02 18.79
CA GLY A 100 -9.44 -17.27 19.29
C GLY A 100 -8.43 -18.27 19.89
N GLY A 101 -7.24 -17.80 20.33
CA GLY A 101 -6.14 -18.64 20.83
C GLY A 101 -5.30 -19.28 19.75
N SER A 102 -5.46 -18.86 18.50
CA SER A 102 -4.62 -19.30 17.36
C SER A 102 -3.78 -18.13 16.86
N PRO A 103 -2.49 -18.34 16.51
CA PRO A 103 -1.63 -17.27 16.06
C PRO A 103 -2.09 -16.70 14.70
N LEU A 104 -2.19 -15.38 14.63
CA LEU A 104 -2.35 -14.64 13.39
C LEU A 104 -0.97 -14.47 12.73
N THR A 105 -0.88 -14.82 11.46
CA THR A 105 0.39 -14.80 10.71
C THR A 105 0.25 -14.02 9.42
N GLN A 106 1.36 -13.75 8.74
CA GLN A 106 1.37 -12.91 7.53
C GLN A 106 0.62 -11.59 7.72
N ILE A 107 0.89 -10.95 8.85
CA ILE A 107 0.45 -9.57 9.11
C ILE A 107 1.34 -8.68 8.25
N LEU A 108 0.83 -8.28 7.07
CA LEU A 108 1.55 -7.41 6.14
C LEU A 108 1.02 -5.98 6.19
N ASP A 109 -0.10 -5.78 6.90
CA ASP A 109 -0.73 -4.48 7.01
C ASP A 109 -1.09 -4.11 8.44
N VAL A 110 -1.03 -2.83 8.72
CA VAL A 110 -1.36 -2.19 10.00
C VAL A 110 -1.97 -0.82 9.72
N SER A 111 -2.99 -0.46 10.48
CA SER A 111 -3.59 0.87 10.38
C SER A 111 -3.79 1.48 11.76
N VAL A 112 -3.61 2.80 11.86
CA VAL A 112 -3.76 3.56 13.11
C VAL A 112 -4.59 4.82 12.86
N ASP A 113 -5.45 5.15 13.82
CA ASP A 113 -6.16 6.42 13.90
C ASP A 113 -6.34 6.81 15.37
N GLY A 114 -5.78 7.93 15.78
CA GLY A 114 -5.67 8.34 17.17
C GLY A 114 -4.97 7.29 18.02
N ASP A 115 -5.65 6.84 19.08
CA ASP A 115 -5.14 5.83 20.02
C ASP A 115 -5.53 4.39 19.63
N ARG A 116 -6.09 4.17 18.43
CA ARG A 116 -6.50 2.84 17.94
C ARG A 116 -5.54 2.34 16.87
N LEU A 117 -5.07 1.13 17.06
CA LEU A 117 -4.31 0.40 16.06
C LEU A 117 -5.02 -0.91 15.73
N VAL A 118 -5.06 -1.25 14.44
CA VAL A 118 -5.57 -2.53 13.96
C VAL A 118 -4.50 -3.23 13.15
N VAL A 119 -4.34 -4.53 13.37
CA VAL A 119 -3.59 -5.43 12.51
C VAL A 119 -4.55 -6.45 11.91
N ALA A 120 -4.31 -6.81 10.67
CA ALA A 120 -5.11 -7.77 9.92
C ALA A 120 -4.24 -8.87 9.29
N GLY A 121 -4.85 -10.01 9.04
CA GLY A 121 -4.16 -11.13 8.40
C GLY A 121 -4.99 -12.41 8.37
N PRO A 122 -4.42 -13.50 7.82
CA PRO A 122 -3.19 -13.48 7.02
C PRO A 122 -3.43 -12.77 5.68
N ALA A 123 -2.40 -12.16 5.13
CA ALA A 123 -2.50 -11.49 3.83
C ALA A 123 -2.78 -12.46 2.67
N ASN A 124 -2.47 -13.75 2.85
CA ASN A 124 -2.65 -14.78 1.83
C ASN A 124 -3.49 -15.96 2.34
N PRO A 125 -4.22 -16.67 1.46
CA PRO A 125 -5.03 -17.81 1.86
C PRO A 125 -4.18 -19.01 2.34
N GLY A 126 -4.71 -19.79 3.29
CA GLY A 126 -4.11 -21.04 3.72
C GLY A 126 -3.10 -20.96 4.86
N PHE A 127 -3.02 -19.83 5.54
CA PHE A 127 -2.08 -19.58 6.65
C PHE A 127 -2.70 -19.60 8.06
N GLY A 128 -3.78 -20.34 8.25
CA GLY A 128 -4.39 -20.55 9.57
C GLY A 128 -5.60 -19.65 9.81
N VAL A 129 -5.74 -19.15 11.06
CA VAL A 129 -6.84 -18.26 11.44
C VAL A 129 -6.70 -16.93 10.69
N ALA A 130 -7.85 -16.38 10.27
CA ALA A 130 -7.91 -15.08 9.61
C ALA A 130 -8.77 -14.10 10.43
N GLY A 131 -8.44 -12.83 10.36
CA GLY A 131 -9.22 -11.81 11.03
C GLY A 131 -8.43 -10.55 11.36
N VAL A 132 -8.99 -9.78 12.28
CA VAL A 132 -8.45 -8.49 12.72
C VAL A 132 -8.26 -8.48 14.25
N ARG A 133 -7.25 -7.74 14.70
CA ARG A 133 -6.99 -7.51 16.13
C ARG A 133 -6.81 -6.02 16.37
N ARG A 134 -7.57 -5.46 17.32
CA ARG A 134 -7.48 -4.06 17.73
C ARG A 134 -6.68 -3.91 19.01
N TYR A 135 -5.87 -2.87 19.05
CA TYR A 135 -5.07 -2.43 20.18
C TYR A 135 -5.41 -1.00 20.55
N ASP A 136 -5.26 -0.67 21.84
CA ASP A 136 -5.12 0.68 22.36
C ASP A 136 -3.62 1.00 22.37
N VAL A 137 -3.25 2.10 21.70
CA VAL A 137 -1.87 2.58 21.55
C VAL A 137 -1.73 4.01 22.09
N SER A 138 -2.59 4.41 23.03
CA SER A 138 -2.47 5.69 23.74
C SER A 138 -1.10 5.84 24.44
N ASP A 139 -0.51 4.71 24.86
CA ASP A 139 0.92 4.60 25.15
C ASP A 139 1.55 3.68 24.09
N PRO A 140 2.24 4.21 23.08
CA PRO A 140 2.83 3.38 22.03
C PRO A 140 3.98 2.48 22.53
N ALA A 141 4.48 2.69 23.75
CA ALA A 141 5.47 1.81 24.38
C ALA A 141 4.82 0.62 25.13
N ASP A 142 3.49 0.64 25.35
CA ASP A 142 2.76 -0.44 26.02
C ASP A 142 1.41 -0.70 25.31
N PRO A 143 1.38 -1.20 24.07
CA PRO A 143 0.18 -1.50 23.31
C PRO A 143 -0.71 -2.51 24.04
N VAL A 144 -1.99 -2.18 24.22
CA VAL A 144 -2.96 -3.03 24.95
C VAL A 144 -3.93 -3.67 23.96
N SER A 145 -3.96 -5.00 23.92
CA SER A 145 -4.91 -5.74 23.09
C SER A 145 -6.33 -5.60 23.64
N ILE A 146 -7.28 -5.12 22.82
CA ILE A 146 -8.67 -4.83 23.23
C ILE A 146 -9.64 -5.88 22.70
N ALA A 147 -9.71 -6.07 21.36
CA ALA A 147 -10.69 -6.92 20.72
C ALA A 147 -10.10 -7.64 19.52
N GLY A 148 -10.70 -8.77 19.13
CA GLY A 148 -10.38 -9.48 17.92
C GLY A 148 -11.65 -10.03 17.26
N PHE A 149 -11.61 -10.15 15.93
CA PHE A 149 -12.71 -10.72 15.14
C PHE A 149 -12.14 -11.70 14.14
N GLU A 150 -12.62 -12.95 14.17
CA GLU A 150 -12.24 -14.01 13.22
C GLU A 150 -13.09 -13.89 11.95
N THR A 151 -12.45 -14.01 10.78
CA THR A 151 -13.11 -14.01 9.47
C THR A 151 -12.95 -15.35 8.77
N ASP A 152 -13.82 -15.63 7.81
CA ASP A 152 -13.74 -16.81 6.92
C ASP A 152 -13.00 -16.52 5.59
N TYR A 153 -12.34 -15.35 5.51
CA TYR A 153 -11.53 -14.88 4.40
C TYR A 153 -10.22 -14.29 4.91
N HIS A 154 -9.18 -14.38 4.08
CA HIS A 154 -7.92 -13.72 4.35
C HIS A 154 -8.02 -12.21 4.09
N ILE A 155 -7.22 -11.42 4.80
CA ILE A 155 -7.22 -9.97 4.73
C ILE A 155 -5.81 -9.49 4.35
N HIS A 156 -5.68 -8.93 3.14
CA HIS A 156 -4.39 -8.45 2.65
C HIS A 156 -4.10 -7.04 3.16
N ASN A 157 -5.07 -6.13 3.07
CA ASN A 157 -4.97 -4.74 3.49
C ASN A 157 -6.20 -4.29 4.26
N CYS A 158 -6.02 -3.27 5.08
CA CYS A 158 -7.07 -2.61 5.82
C CYS A 158 -6.76 -1.13 6.04
N VAL A 159 -7.78 -0.32 6.26
CA VAL A 159 -7.63 1.07 6.70
C VAL A 159 -8.61 1.39 7.82
N LEU A 160 -8.12 2.07 8.84
CA LEU A 160 -8.90 2.57 9.97
C LEU A 160 -9.15 4.06 9.77
N GLU A 161 -10.40 4.50 9.89
CA GLU A 161 -10.78 5.91 9.91
C GLU A 161 -11.82 6.13 11.03
N GLY A 162 -11.44 6.81 12.08
CA GLY A 162 -12.26 6.97 13.28
C GLY A 162 -12.54 5.64 13.97
N GLU A 163 -13.82 5.25 13.98
CA GLU A 163 -14.30 3.99 14.54
C GLU A 163 -14.63 2.94 13.49
N LEU A 164 -14.37 3.24 12.21
CA LEU A 164 -14.65 2.36 11.10
C LEU A 164 -13.37 1.72 10.56
N LEU A 165 -13.39 0.40 10.41
CA LEU A 165 -12.33 -0.38 9.80
C LEU A 165 -12.84 -0.93 8.47
N TYR A 166 -12.10 -0.64 7.42
CA TYR A 166 -12.34 -1.10 6.06
C TYR A 166 -11.31 -2.18 5.72
N VAL A 167 -11.76 -3.36 5.30
CA VAL A 167 -10.87 -4.48 4.99
C VAL A 167 -11.10 -5.02 3.58
N VAL A 168 -10.03 -5.43 2.91
CA VAL A 168 -10.14 -6.13 1.64
C VAL A 168 -10.38 -7.62 1.91
N ALA A 169 -11.54 -8.11 1.52
CA ALA A 169 -12.02 -9.46 1.79
C ALA A 169 -12.06 -10.26 0.48
N ASN A 170 -11.06 -11.10 0.26
CA ASN A 170 -10.94 -11.86 -0.98
C ASN A 170 -11.16 -13.37 -0.74
N THR A 171 -12.00 -13.98 -1.57
CA THR A 171 -12.21 -15.41 -1.65
C THR A 171 -12.21 -15.85 -3.12
N GLN A 172 -12.31 -17.14 -3.38
CA GLN A 172 -12.46 -17.63 -4.77
C GLN A 172 -13.75 -17.12 -5.44
N GLN A 173 -14.77 -16.78 -4.66
CA GLN A 173 -16.09 -16.38 -5.13
C GLN A 173 -16.29 -14.86 -5.14
N GLU A 174 -15.59 -14.13 -4.25
CA GLU A 174 -15.86 -12.73 -3.98
C GLU A 174 -14.57 -11.94 -3.77
N ASN A 175 -14.62 -10.67 -4.15
CA ASN A 175 -13.59 -9.67 -3.83
C ASN A 175 -14.36 -8.45 -3.28
N ARG A 176 -14.43 -8.33 -1.96
CA ARG A 176 -15.29 -7.34 -1.27
C ARG A 176 -14.47 -6.34 -0.47
N LEU A 177 -14.97 -5.12 -0.39
CA LEU A 177 -14.75 -4.27 0.75
C LEU A 177 -15.71 -4.70 1.85
N VAL A 178 -15.22 -4.95 3.07
CA VAL A 178 -16.06 -5.19 4.26
C VAL A 178 -15.77 -4.11 5.28
N ILE A 179 -16.83 -3.58 5.91
CA ILE A 179 -16.76 -2.48 6.87
C ILE A 179 -17.14 -2.97 8.25
N PHE A 180 -16.31 -2.68 9.24
CA PHE A 180 -16.52 -3.00 10.64
C PHE A 180 -16.59 -1.74 11.50
N ASP A 181 -17.42 -1.79 12.55
CA ASP A 181 -17.32 -0.90 13.69
C ASP A 181 -16.30 -1.49 14.68
N VAL A 182 -15.29 -0.70 15.02
CA VAL A 182 -14.24 -1.05 15.98
C VAL A 182 -14.17 -0.07 17.16
N GLY A 183 -15.16 0.80 17.31
CA GLY A 183 -15.21 1.83 18.35
C GLY A 183 -15.47 1.27 19.74
N GLY A 184 -16.28 0.21 19.87
CA GLY A 184 -16.68 -0.41 21.13
C GLY A 184 -15.68 -1.43 21.68
N ASP A 185 -16.09 -2.17 22.73
CA ASP A 185 -15.30 -3.29 23.28
C ASP A 185 -15.34 -4.54 22.41
N GLU A 186 -16.25 -4.59 21.44
CA GLU A 186 -16.40 -5.68 20.47
C GLU A 186 -16.28 -5.11 19.05
N ILE A 187 -15.83 -5.95 18.10
CA ILE A 187 -15.78 -5.62 16.69
C ILE A 187 -17.04 -6.18 16.03
N ALA A 188 -17.75 -5.35 15.24
CA ALA A 188 -18.99 -5.74 14.57
C ALA A 188 -18.96 -5.39 13.09
N GLN A 189 -19.30 -6.35 12.22
CA GLN A 189 -19.47 -6.06 10.80
C GLN A 189 -20.74 -5.24 10.57
N LEU A 190 -20.61 -4.13 9.82
CA LEU A 190 -21.71 -3.23 9.46
C LEU A 190 -22.26 -3.53 8.06
N GLY A 191 -21.40 -3.51 7.06
CA GLY A 191 -21.79 -3.68 5.68
C GLY A 191 -20.64 -4.15 4.79
N TYR A 192 -20.89 -4.19 3.49
CA TYR A 192 -19.89 -4.51 2.47
C TYR A 192 -20.27 -3.93 1.12
N TRP A 193 -19.26 -3.79 0.23
CA TRP A 193 -19.48 -3.53 -1.19
C TRP A 193 -18.82 -4.63 -2.03
N SER A 194 -19.44 -5.02 -3.16
CA SER A 194 -18.96 -6.11 -4.02
C SER A 194 -18.89 -5.70 -5.49
N LEU A 195 -17.72 -5.86 -6.09
CA LEU A 195 -17.54 -5.75 -7.54
C LEU A 195 -18.48 -6.69 -8.30
N LEU A 196 -18.63 -7.93 -7.85
CA LEU A 196 -19.43 -8.95 -8.56
C LEU A 196 -20.94 -8.73 -8.44
N GLU A 197 -21.41 -8.07 -7.38
CA GLU A 197 -22.81 -7.63 -7.30
C GLU A 197 -23.06 -6.46 -8.25
N ARG A 198 -22.10 -5.56 -8.39
CA ARG A 198 -22.17 -4.41 -9.30
C ARG A 198 -22.01 -4.81 -10.77
N GLU A 199 -21.03 -5.66 -11.08
CA GLU A 199 -20.63 -6.08 -12.41
C GLU A 199 -20.41 -7.61 -12.47
N PRO A 200 -21.47 -8.42 -12.49
CA PRO A 200 -21.38 -9.89 -12.39
C PRO A 200 -20.50 -10.53 -13.48
N GLY A 201 -20.30 -9.84 -14.61
CA GLY A 201 -19.47 -10.34 -15.71
C GLY A 201 -18.01 -10.56 -15.33
N TRP A 202 -17.49 -9.86 -14.30
CA TRP A 202 -16.15 -10.11 -13.77
C TRP A 202 -16.00 -11.47 -13.07
N GLY A 203 -17.12 -12.13 -12.75
CA GLY A 203 -17.12 -13.50 -12.22
C GLY A 203 -16.54 -14.54 -13.19
N ASP A 204 -16.49 -14.26 -14.50
CA ASP A 204 -15.88 -15.12 -15.52
C ASP A 204 -14.34 -14.97 -15.58
N ILE A 205 -13.78 -13.96 -14.94
CA ILE A 205 -12.35 -13.67 -14.90
C ILE A 205 -11.74 -14.34 -13.66
N ASP A 206 -10.47 -14.78 -13.78
CA ASP A 206 -9.72 -15.34 -12.65
C ASP A 206 -9.75 -14.38 -11.45
N MET A 207 -9.96 -14.93 -10.27
CA MET A 207 -10.05 -14.17 -9.01
C MET A 207 -8.88 -13.21 -8.82
N LEU A 208 -7.67 -13.61 -9.22
CA LEU A 208 -6.46 -12.80 -9.08
C LEU A 208 -6.43 -11.61 -10.03
N ALA A 209 -7.02 -11.74 -11.22
CA ALA A 209 -7.08 -10.65 -12.20
C ALA A 209 -8.19 -9.62 -11.90
N ARG A 210 -9.00 -9.82 -10.88
CA ARG A 210 -10.02 -8.89 -10.35
C ARG A 210 -9.90 -8.65 -8.85
N TYR A 211 -8.75 -9.00 -8.29
CA TYR A 211 -8.48 -8.96 -6.85
C TYR A 211 -8.66 -7.54 -6.30
N LEU A 212 -9.40 -7.38 -5.21
CA LEU A 212 -9.36 -6.15 -4.44
C LEU A 212 -8.06 -6.15 -3.64
N HIS A 213 -7.09 -5.33 -4.08
CA HIS A 213 -5.74 -5.42 -3.49
C HIS A 213 -5.60 -4.56 -2.25
N ASP A 214 -6.08 -3.34 -2.31
CA ASP A 214 -5.92 -2.37 -1.23
C ASP A 214 -7.20 -1.55 -1.05
N VAL A 215 -7.23 -0.71 -0.03
CA VAL A 215 -8.28 0.26 0.25
C VAL A 215 -7.67 1.51 0.86
N SER A 216 -8.09 2.66 0.39
CA SER A 216 -7.93 3.92 1.10
C SER A 216 -9.28 4.62 1.23
N VAL A 217 -9.44 5.43 2.27
CA VAL A 217 -10.68 6.16 2.51
C VAL A 217 -10.34 7.63 2.75
N ARG A 218 -11.14 8.52 2.18
CA ARG A 218 -11.04 9.96 2.38
C ARG A 218 -12.40 10.61 2.22
N ASP A 219 -12.79 11.46 3.18
CA ASP A 219 -14.04 12.23 3.13
C ASP A 219 -15.25 11.37 2.72
N GLU A 220 -15.43 10.21 3.39
CA GLU A 220 -16.54 9.26 3.17
C GLU A 220 -16.53 8.60 1.77
N THR A 221 -15.39 8.64 1.06
CA THR A 221 -15.18 7.92 -0.20
C THR A 221 -14.09 6.89 -0.05
N ALA A 222 -14.40 5.63 -0.37
CA ALA A 222 -13.43 4.53 -0.46
C ALA A 222 -12.90 4.40 -1.89
N TYR A 223 -11.59 4.24 -2.03
CA TYR A 223 -10.87 4.02 -3.28
C TYR A 223 -10.39 2.58 -3.30
N LEU A 224 -10.94 1.80 -4.23
CA LEU A 224 -10.83 0.34 -4.26
C LEU A 224 -10.13 -0.13 -5.53
N PRO A 225 -8.82 -0.36 -5.53
CA PRO A 225 -8.09 -0.90 -6.68
C PRO A 225 -8.39 -2.40 -6.84
N HIS A 226 -9.23 -2.71 -7.83
CA HIS A 226 -9.64 -4.06 -8.21
C HIS A 226 -8.81 -4.61 -9.38
N TRP A 227 -7.50 -4.60 -9.23
CA TRP A 227 -6.53 -5.16 -10.18
C TRP A 227 -6.85 -4.75 -11.64
N ASN A 228 -7.27 -5.70 -12.51
CA ASN A 228 -7.59 -5.36 -13.91
C ASN A 228 -8.99 -4.77 -14.10
N ALA A 229 -9.87 -4.87 -13.09
CA ALA A 229 -11.17 -4.21 -13.17
C ALA A 229 -11.07 -2.69 -12.99
N GLY A 230 -9.93 -2.20 -12.50
CA GLY A 230 -9.68 -0.78 -12.28
C GLY A 230 -9.91 -0.34 -10.85
N THR A 231 -9.84 0.95 -10.60
CA THR A 231 -10.03 1.55 -9.27
C THR A 231 -11.43 2.13 -9.15
N TYR A 232 -12.21 1.57 -8.21
CA TYR A 232 -13.61 1.96 -7.95
C TYR A 232 -13.66 2.99 -6.83
N LEU A 233 -14.50 4.02 -7.01
CA LEU A 233 -14.84 5.01 -6.01
C LEU A 233 -16.22 4.65 -5.45
N VAL A 234 -16.29 4.50 -4.13
CA VAL A 234 -17.49 4.04 -3.43
C VAL A 234 -17.79 5.01 -2.28
N ASP A 235 -19.01 5.55 -2.25
CA ASP A 235 -19.51 6.35 -1.13
C ASP A 235 -19.76 5.41 0.06
N VAL A 236 -19.10 5.67 1.18
CA VAL A 236 -19.17 4.93 2.44
C VAL A 236 -19.74 5.77 3.59
N SER A 237 -20.43 6.88 3.27
CA SER A 237 -21.09 7.75 4.25
C SER A 237 -22.16 7.00 5.07
N ASP A 238 -22.80 5.98 4.45
CA ASP A 238 -23.55 4.96 5.17
C ASP A 238 -22.77 3.63 5.13
N PRO A 239 -22.03 3.28 6.20
CA PRO A 239 -21.21 2.07 6.22
C PRO A 239 -22.04 0.78 6.16
N THR A 240 -23.37 0.85 6.29
CA THR A 240 -24.27 -0.30 6.18
C THR A 240 -24.78 -0.53 4.76
N ASP A 241 -24.71 0.48 3.88
CA ASP A 241 -25.16 0.43 2.48
C ASP A 241 -24.23 1.23 1.55
N PRO A 242 -22.94 0.82 1.38
CA PRO A 242 -21.98 1.53 0.53
C PRO A 242 -22.45 1.60 -0.93
N ALA A 243 -22.29 2.77 -1.56
CA ALA A 243 -22.84 3.07 -2.87
C ALA A 243 -21.73 3.34 -3.91
N TYR A 244 -21.85 2.73 -5.10
CA TYR A 244 -20.96 2.99 -6.24
C TYR A 244 -21.09 4.45 -6.73
N VAL A 245 -19.95 5.13 -6.90
CA VAL A 245 -19.88 6.46 -7.50
C VAL A 245 -19.39 6.36 -8.95
N THR A 246 -18.16 5.92 -9.16
CA THR A 246 -17.52 5.78 -10.48
C THR A 246 -16.35 4.81 -10.42
N HIS A 247 -15.64 4.61 -11.53
CA HIS A 247 -14.35 3.92 -11.54
C HIS A 247 -13.47 4.40 -12.70
N VAL A 248 -12.17 4.20 -12.58
CA VAL A 248 -11.19 4.36 -13.67
C VAL A 248 -10.59 3.01 -13.99
N ALA A 249 -10.37 2.71 -15.27
CA ALA A 249 -9.74 1.47 -15.72
C ALA A 249 -8.93 1.69 -17.00
N GLU A 250 -7.82 0.96 -17.18
CA GLU A 250 -7.04 0.95 -18.44
C GLU A 250 -7.51 -0.11 -19.43
N THR A 251 -8.38 -1.01 -19.00
CA THR A 251 -8.84 -2.15 -19.79
C THR A 251 -10.32 -2.42 -19.50
N THR A 252 -10.95 -3.13 -20.39
CA THR A 252 -12.37 -3.53 -20.30
C THR A 252 -12.50 -5.01 -19.98
N LEU A 253 -13.65 -5.42 -19.46
CA LEU A 253 -13.97 -6.83 -19.23
C LEU A 253 -13.84 -7.68 -20.53
N GLU A 254 -14.20 -7.11 -21.69
CA GLU A 254 -14.09 -7.80 -22.98
C GLU A 254 -12.62 -8.03 -23.36
N GLU A 255 -11.78 -7.03 -23.19
CA GLU A 255 -10.33 -7.14 -23.40
C GLU A 255 -9.71 -8.16 -22.47
N GLN A 256 -10.12 -8.19 -21.19
CA GLN A 256 -9.62 -9.16 -20.20
C GLN A 256 -10.02 -10.59 -20.57
N ARG A 257 -11.24 -10.81 -21.03
CA ARG A 257 -11.69 -12.13 -21.55
C ARG A 257 -10.89 -12.61 -22.75
N ALA A 258 -10.32 -11.69 -23.53
CA ALA A 258 -9.51 -12.01 -24.70
C ALA A 258 -8.04 -12.39 -24.37
N ILE A 259 -7.58 -12.15 -23.13
CA ILE A 259 -6.22 -12.51 -22.70
C ILE A 259 -6.17 -14.01 -22.44
N ALA A 260 -5.49 -14.75 -23.34
CA ALA A 260 -5.38 -16.19 -23.24
C ALA A 260 -4.28 -16.66 -22.27
N ASP A 261 -3.26 -15.83 -22.06
CA ASP A 261 -2.14 -16.14 -21.17
C ASP A 261 -2.40 -15.64 -19.74
N TRP A 262 -2.57 -16.57 -18.80
CA TRP A 262 -2.87 -16.28 -17.42
C TRP A 262 -1.81 -15.36 -16.75
N ARG A 263 -0.52 -15.54 -17.08
CA ARG A 263 0.53 -14.70 -16.49
C ARG A 263 0.42 -13.26 -16.97
N THR A 264 0.07 -13.05 -18.21
CA THR A 264 -0.21 -11.71 -18.75
C THR A 264 -1.43 -11.10 -18.07
N ALA A 265 -2.49 -11.87 -17.84
CA ALA A 265 -3.69 -11.39 -17.17
C ALA A 265 -3.45 -10.99 -15.71
N VAL A 266 -2.57 -11.70 -14.99
CA VAL A 266 -2.36 -11.47 -13.54
C VAL A 266 -1.17 -10.55 -13.27
N TYR A 267 -0.10 -10.62 -14.06
CA TYR A 267 1.16 -9.90 -13.78
C TYR A 267 1.49 -8.78 -14.75
N GLY A 268 0.78 -8.66 -15.86
CA GLY A 268 1.13 -7.74 -16.94
C GLY A 268 0.12 -6.61 -17.12
N LEU A 269 0.61 -5.50 -17.67
CA LEU A 269 -0.26 -4.40 -18.12
C LEU A 269 -1.06 -4.83 -19.37
N PRO A 270 -2.23 -4.20 -19.62
CA PRO A 270 -2.91 -3.16 -18.85
C PRO A 270 -3.65 -3.70 -17.63
N GLY A 271 -3.88 -2.84 -16.65
CA GLY A 271 -4.52 -3.18 -15.38
C GLY A 271 -3.51 -3.24 -14.25
N ASN A 272 -3.72 -4.16 -13.30
CA ASN A 272 -2.93 -4.31 -12.10
C ASN A 272 -2.98 -3.07 -11.18
N ASP A 273 -4.15 -2.43 -11.06
CA ASP A 273 -4.39 -1.36 -10.09
C ASP A 273 -4.20 -1.94 -8.69
N HIS A 274 -3.17 -1.44 -8.00
CA HIS A 274 -2.68 -2.00 -6.76
C HIS A 274 -3.06 -1.17 -5.54
N TYR A 275 -2.77 0.13 -5.62
CA TYR A 275 -3.00 1.10 -4.55
C TYR A 275 -3.52 2.41 -5.17
N ALA A 276 -4.46 3.06 -4.49
CA ALA A 276 -4.96 4.37 -4.86
C ALA A 276 -5.05 5.27 -3.63
N ALA A 277 -4.70 6.54 -3.78
CA ALA A 277 -4.83 7.54 -2.73
C ALA A 277 -5.14 8.89 -3.35
N VAL A 278 -5.76 9.79 -2.57
CA VAL A 278 -6.01 11.19 -2.93
C VAL A 278 -5.19 12.13 -2.07
N ASP A 279 -4.98 13.33 -2.55
CA ASP A 279 -4.31 14.40 -1.83
C ASP A 279 -5.17 14.98 -0.68
N ASP A 280 -4.59 15.92 0.06
CA ASP A 280 -5.26 16.55 1.20
C ASP A 280 -6.52 17.33 0.83
N THR A 281 -6.66 17.74 -0.44
CA THR A 281 -7.84 18.47 -0.94
C THR A 281 -8.93 17.56 -1.47
N GLY A 282 -8.62 16.30 -1.78
CA GLY A 282 -9.51 15.36 -2.45
C GLY A 282 -9.67 15.63 -3.95
N ASP A 283 -8.81 16.48 -4.55
CA ASP A 283 -8.91 16.90 -5.95
C ASP A 283 -8.00 16.09 -6.89
N LEU A 284 -6.89 15.54 -6.36
CA LEU A 284 -5.92 14.76 -7.12
C LEU A 284 -5.84 13.33 -6.59
N MET A 285 -6.17 12.34 -7.44
CA MET A 285 -6.04 10.92 -7.16
C MET A 285 -4.81 10.36 -7.88
N ALA A 286 -4.02 9.56 -7.19
CA ALA A 286 -2.97 8.72 -7.77
C ALA A 286 -3.40 7.25 -7.74
N VAL A 287 -3.14 6.52 -8.84
CA VAL A 287 -3.37 5.08 -8.95
C VAL A 287 -2.07 4.40 -9.33
N GLY A 288 -1.52 3.60 -8.43
CA GLY A 288 -0.33 2.79 -8.63
C GLY A 288 -0.67 1.44 -9.24
N ARG A 289 0.17 0.97 -10.16
CA ARG A 289 0.03 -0.35 -10.77
C ARG A 289 1.20 -1.23 -10.41
N GLU A 290 0.90 -2.41 -9.91
CA GLU A 290 1.89 -3.43 -9.61
C GLU A 290 1.94 -4.46 -10.73
N ALA A 291 2.80 -4.22 -11.72
CA ALA A 291 2.91 -5.04 -12.91
C ALA A 291 4.37 -5.30 -13.30
N TRP A 292 4.60 -6.37 -14.06
CA TRP A 292 5.91 -6.81 -14.52
C TRP A 292 5.91 -7.11 -16.02
N ALA A 293 7.09 -7.26 -16.57
CA ALA A 293 7.24 -7.76 -17.94
C ALA A 293 6.86 -9.26 -18.02
N THR A 294 5.86 -9.58 -18.80
CA THR A 294 5.36 -10.96 -18.99
C THR A 294 5.91 -11.63 -20.26
N GLY A 295 6.58 -10.86 -21.13
CA GLY A 295 7.12 -11.36 -22.40
C GLY A 295 6.06 -11.55 -23.50
N GLY A 296 4.78 -11.18 -23.22
CA GLY A 296 3.67 -11.22 -24.17
C GLY A 296 3.59 -10.01 -25.10
N SER A 297 2.47 -9.86 -25.79
CA SER A 297 2.17 -8.72 -26.67
C SER A 297 1.74 -7.45 -25.92
N ALA A 298 1.40 -7.58 -24.65
CA ALA A 298 1.08 -6.46 -23.76
C ALA A 298 2.31 -5.58 -23.50
N PRO A 299 2.15 -4.34 -22.96
CA PRO A 299 3.29 -3.53 -22.57
C PRO A 299 4.17 -4.26 -21.56
N ALA A 300 5.23 -4.93 -22.02
CA ALA A 300 6.14 -5.72 -21.19
C ALA A 300 7.06 -4.78 -20.41
N ARG A 301 6.55 -4.22 -19.31
CA ARG A 301 7.25 -3.26 -18.44
C ARG A 301 6.64 -3.24 -17.05
N PRO A 302 7.37 -2.72 -16.03
CA PRO A 302 6.81 -2.48 -14.70
C PRO A 302 5.67 -1.46 -14.72
N GLY A 303 4.79 -1.56 -13.73
CA GLY A 303 3.72 -0.61 -13.48
C GLY A 303 4.23 0.71 -12.91
N GLY A 304 3.59 1.81 -13.30
CA GLY A 304 3.84 3.16 -12.81
C GLY A 304 2.67 3.69 -11.98
N ILE A 305 2.64 5.01 -11.80
CA ILE A 305 1.57 5.71 -11.08
C ILE A 305 0.89 6.66 -12.05
N ASP A 306 -0.42 6.54 -12.20
CA ASP A 306 -1.25 7.47 -12.99
C ASP A 306 -1.88 8.52 -12.08
N LEU A 307 -2.00 9.76 -12.57
CA LEU A 307 -2.55 10.90 -11.86
C LEU A 307 -3.87 11.32 -12.50
N TYR A 308 -4.92 11.45 -11.68
CA TYR A 308 -6.27 11.80 -12.10
C TYR A 308 -6.75 13.03 -11.34
N ASP A 309 -7.33 13.98 -12.06
CA ASP A 309 -8.15 15.04 -11.50
C ASP A 309 -9.51 14.44 -11.13
N VAL A 310 -9.86 14.52 -9.86
CA VAL A 310 -11.10 14.01 -9.27
C VAL A 310 -11.89 15.12 -8.56
N THR A 311 -11.66 16.39 -8.95
CA THR A 311 -12.45 17.54 -8.49
C THR A 311 -13.95 17.32 -8.70
N ASP A 312 -14.33 16.64 -9.80
CA ASP A 312 -15.62 15.97 -9.94
C ASP A 312 -15.42 14.46 -9.75
N PRO A 313 -15.76 13.91 -8.59
CA PRO A 313 -15.52 12.49 -8.32
C PRO A 313 -16.36 11.55 -9.20
N THR A 314 -17.35 12.08 -9.93
CA THR A 314 -18.17 11.27 -10.87
C THR A 314 -17.57 11.19 -12.28
N ASP A 315 -16.59 12.05 -12.61
CA ASP A 315 -15.94 12.12 -13.93
C ASP A 315 -14.41 12.29 -13.79
N PRO A 316 -13.66 11.30 -13.26
CA PRO A 316 -12.22 11.36 -13.10
C PRO A 316 -11.50 11.55 -14.44
N VAL A 317 -10.58 12.51 -14.50
CA VAL A 317 -9.83 12.83 -15.72
C VAL A 317 -8.35 12.55 -15.55
N LYS A 318 -7.81 11.61 -16.30
CA LYS A 318 -6.36 11.32 -16.29
C LYS A 318 -5.59 12.57 -16.77
N ARG A 319 -4.64 13.04 -15.95
CA ARG A 319 -3.79 14.20 -16.23
C ARG A 319 -2.38 13.82 -16.62
N GLY A 320 -1.77 12.86 -15.93
CA GLY A 320 -0.40 12.48 -16.16
C GLY A 320 -0.03 11.10 -15.65
N ARG A 321 1.29 10.85 -15.65
CA ARG A 321 1.85 9.57 -15.23
C ARG A 321 3.28 9.73 -14.73
N ILE A 322 3.64 8.95 -13.73
CA ILE A 322 5.01 8.76 -13.25
C ILE A 322 5.47 7.36 -13.66
N ASP A 323 6.51 7.30 -14.48
CA ASP A 323 7.06 6.03 -14.95
C ASP A 323 7.94 5.35 -13.89
N PRO A 324 7.92 3.99 -13.84
CA PRO A 324 8.77 3.23 -12.94
C PRO A 324 10.25 3.33 -13.33
N PRO A 325 11.16 3.13 -12.38
CA PRO A 325 12.57 2.90 -12.71
C PRO A 325 12.71 1.67 -13.61
N ARG A 326 13.56 1.74 -14.62
CA ARG A 326 13.78 0.65 -15.58
C ARG A 326 15.01 -0.15 -15.21
N THR A 327 14.92 -1.48 -15.37
CA THR A 327 15.98 -2.44 -15.06
C THR A 327 16.35 -3.27 -16.29
N ILE A 328 17.34 -4.16 -16.15
CA ILE A 328 17.73 -5.08 -17.24
C ILE A 328 16.76 -6.26 -17.37
N ASP A 329 16.22 -6.72 -16.24
CA ASP A 329 15.21 -7.79 -16.19
C ASP A 329 14.05 -7.32 -15.31
N GLU A 330 12.91 -7.09 -15.93
CA GLU A 330 11.69 -6.55 -15.31
C GLU A 330 10.62 -7.65 -15.10
N SER A 331 11.03 -8.93 -15.20
CA SER A 331 10.13 -10.05 -15.02
C SER A 331 9.76 -10.26 -13.55
N TYR A 332 8.57 -10.81 -13.31
CA TYR A 332 8.12 -11.17 -11.96
C TYR A 332 9.05 -12.18 -11.28
N ARG A 333 9.45 -13.24 -12.01
CA ARG A 333 10.33 -14.29 -11.48
C ARG A 333 11.80 -14.05 -11.89
N GLY A 334 12.65 -13.78 -10.90
CA GLY A 334 14.09 -13.60 -11.09
C GLY A 334 14.50 -12.21 -11.52
N GLY A 335 13.56 -11.34 -11.90
CA GLY A 335 13.82 -9.95 -12.25
C GLY A 335 14.08 -9.06 -11.02
N LEU A 336 14.46 -7.83 -11.28
CA LEU A 336 14.62 -6.80 -10.28
C LEU A 336 13.32 -5.99 -10.21
N TRP A 337 12.55 -6.13 -9.14
CA TRP A 337 11.27 -5.46 -8.99
C TRP A 337 11.45 -3.95 -8.80
N THR A 338 10.84 -3.19 -9.67
CA THR A 338 10.85 -1.72 -9.65
C THR A 338 9.48 -1.13 -9.99
N THR A 339 8.44 -1.94 -9.96
CA THR A 339 7.06 -1.49 -10.09
C THR A 339 6.67 -0.60 -8.91
N SER A 340 5.66 0.25 -9.05
CA SER A 340 5.16 1.05 -7.93
C SER A 340 4.54 0.15 -6.86
N HIS A 341 4.67 0.56 -5.61
CA HIS A 341 3.96 0.03 -4.47
C HIS A 341 3.24 1.18 -3.76
N ASN A 342 3.08 1.17 -2.43
CA ASN A 342 2.30 2.18 -1.74
C ASN A 342 2.99 3.54 -1.71
N PHE A 343 2.21 4.60 -1.60
CA PHE A 343 2.66 5.99 -1.66
C PHE A 343 1.74 6.90 -0.86
N GLU A 344 2.13 8.16 -0.68
CA GLU A 344 1.30 9.20 -0.10
C GLU A 344 1.33 10.46 -0.95
N LEU A 345 0.15 11.06 -1.16
CA LEU A 345 -0.02 12.42 -1.66
C LEU A 345 -0.18 13.35 -0.46
N ARG A 346 0.75 14.30 -0.31
CA ARG A 346 0.70 15.30 0.75
C ARG A 346 1.03 16.68 0.20
N GLY A 347 0.07 17.61 0.28
CA GLY A 347 0.17 18.89 -0.40
C GLY A 347 0.35 18.69 -1.91
N GLU A 348 1.32 19.39 -2.51
CA GLU A 348 1.64 19.30 -3.94
C GLU A 348 2.70 18.23 -4.25
N ARG A 349 2.90 17.22 -3.37
CA ARG A 349 3.95 16.20 -3.51
C ARG A 349 3.43 14.78 -3.43
N LEU A 350 4.04 13.90 -4.21
CA LEU A 350 3.87 12.45 -4.14
C LEU A 350 5.15 11.81 -3.59
N TYR A 351 5.05 11.11 -2.47
CA TYR A 351 6.08 10.29 -1.84
C TYR A 351 5.82 8.84 -2.19
N SER A 352 6.66 8.20 -2.99
CA SER A 352 6.36 6.91 -3.60
C SER A 352 7.48 5.89 -3.44
N THR A 353 7.07 4.62 -3.33
CA THR A 353 7.97 3.47 -3.23
C THR A 353 7.91 2.62 -4.49
N TRP A 354 9.04 1.98 -4.81
CA TRP A 354 9.27 1.26 -6.04
C TRP A 354 10.04 -0.05 -5.80
N TYR A 355 9.73 -0.75 -4.70
CA TYR A 355 10.51 -1.91 -4.28
C TYR A 355 12.02 -1.64 -4.33
N ARG A 356 12.79 -2.44 -5.09
CA ARG A 356 14.24 -2.25 -5.26
C ARG A 356 14.59 -1.04 -6.14
N GLY A 357 13.59 -0.40 -6.74
CA GLY A 357 13.71 0.91 -7.40
C GLY A 357 13.88 2.08 -6.44
N GLY A 358 13.69 1.86 -5.13
CA GLY A 358 13.91 2.86 -4.08
C GLY A 358 12.68 3.71 -3.78
N VAL A 359 12.93 4.89 -3.21
CA VAL A 359 11.92 5.91 -2.89
C VAL A 359 12.10 7.14 -3.76
N LYS A 360 10.99 7.79 -4.12
CA LYS A 360 10.99 9.01 -4.92
C LYS A 360 10.06 10.05 -4.32
N ILE A 361 10.41 11.33 -4.48
CA ILE A 361 9.53 12.47 -4.27
C ILE A 361 9.30 13.14 -5.64
N HIS A 362 8.04 13.39 -5.97
CA HIS A 362 7.67 14.19 -7.14
C HIS A 362 6.86 15.40 -6.71
N ASP A 363 7.13 16.55 -7.35
CA ASP A 363 6.20 17.67 -7.41
C ASP A 363 5.09 17.29 -8.40
N VAL A 364 3.85 17.38 -7.95
CA VAL A 364 2.64 17.05 -8.72
C VAL A 364 1.67 18.25 -8.77
N SER A 365 2.14 19.45 -8.47
CA SER A 365 1.37 20.70 -8.59
C SER A 365 0.86 20.92 -10.01
N ASP A 366 1.62 20.46 -11.02
CA ASP A 366 1.13 20.24 -12.39
C ASP A 366 1.09 18.71 -12.66
N PRO A 367 -0.05 18.05 -12.42
CA PRO A 367 -0.14 16.60 -12.58
C PRO A 367 0.04 16.13 -14.04
N ALA A 368 -0.02 17.03 -15.02
CA ALA A 368 0.29 16.72 -16.42
C ALA A 368 1.81 16.60 -16.67
N ASN A 369 2.63 17.22 -15.84
CA ASN A 369 4.08 17.29 -15.96
C ASN A 369 4.75 17.07 -14.60
N PRO A 370 4.59 15.90 -13.94
CA PRO A 370 5.16 15.65 -12.63
C PRO A 370 6.68 15.74 -12.66
N GLU A 371 7.26 16.51 -11.74
CA GLU A 371 8.70 16.77 -11.67
C GLU A 371 9.34 15.97 -10.51
N ARG A 372 10.39 15.20 -10.78
CA ARG A 372 11.08 14.46 -9.72
C ARG A 372 12.00 15.37 -8.92
N LEU A 373 11.71 15.51 -7.62
CA LEU A 373 12.49 16.30 -6.66
C LEU A 373 13.62 15.50 -6.02
N ALA A 374 13.37 14.23 -5.68
CA ALA A 374 14.36 13.36 -5.05
C ALA A 374 14.19 11.90 -5.52
N TRP A 375 15.28 11.14 -5.43
CA TRP A 375 15.29 9.71 -5.66
C TRP A 375 16.48 9.07 -4.95
N TRP A 376 16.19 8.14 -4.03
CA TRP A 376 17.18 7.32 -3.37
C TRP A 376 16.88 5.84 -3.60
N ARG A 377 17.94 5.03 -3.74
CA ARG A 377 17.83 3.58 -3.90
C ARG A 377 19.09 2.86 -3.44
N ASP A 378 18.90 1.71 -2.83
CA ASP A 378 19.93 0.70 -2.58
C ASP A 378 19.34 -0.68 -2.96
N PRO A 379 19.35 -1.06 -4.25
CA PRO A 379 18.74 -2.29 -4.72
C PRO A 379 19.43 -3.55 -4.19
N ALA A 380 20.62 -3.43 -3.58
CA ALA A 380 21.32 -4.54 -2.98
C ALA A 380 20.75 -4.92 -1.62
N ARG A 381 20.18 -3.95 -0.86
CA ARG A 381 19.76 -4.13 0.53
C ARG A 381 18.28 -3.89 0.76
N THR A 382 17.63 -3.06 -0.07
CA THR A 382 16.28 -2.56 0.20
C THR A 382 15.27 -2.96 -0.87
N ALA A 383 14.01 -3.12 -0.42
CA ALA A 383 12.83 -3.23 -1.26
C ALA A 383 11.68 -2.49 -0.58
N PHE A 384 11.48 -1.23 -0.95
CA PHE A 384 10.54 -0.36 -0.28
C PHE A 384 9.08 -0.73 -0.57
N TRP A 385 8.31 -0.83 0.51
CA TRP A 385 6.91 -1.23 0.53
C TRP A 385 5.98 -0.01 0.59
N THR A 386 6.21 0.90 1.53
CA THR A 386 5.38 2.08 1.72
C THR A 386 6.21 3.32 2.03
N ALA A 387 5.63 4.51 1.78
CA ALA A 387 6.14 5.81 2.19
C ALA A 387 5.01 6.60 2.86
N ARG A 388 5.26 7.16 4.06
CA ARG A 388 4.31 7.96 4.84
C ARG A 388 5.00 9.18 5.43
N VAL A 389 4.44 10.36 5.18
CA VAL A 389 4.97 11.62 5.69
C VAL A 389 4.63 11.74 7.16
N LEU A 390 5.60 12.09 7.98
CA LEU A 390 5.37 12.34 9.40
C LEU A 390 4.49 13.58 9.60
N ALA A 391 3.70 13.61 10.66
CA ALA A 391 2.79 14.73 10.95
C ALA A 391 3.52 16.06 11.09
N SER A 392 4.81 16.07 11.52
CA SER A 392 5.65 17.27 11.53
C SER A 392 5.85 17.88 10.14
N GLY A 393 5.74 17.07 9.07
CA GLY A 393 6.03 17.48 7.70
C GLY A 393 7.51 17.76 7.41
N GLU A 394 8.43 17.32 8.29
CA GLU A 394 9.89 17.53 8.14
C GLU A 394 10.59 16.31 7.56
N ALA A 395 9.98 15.12 7.67
CA ALA A 395 10.51 13.85 7.19
C ALA A 395 9.36 12.93 6.76
N PHE A 396 9.71 11.85 6.07
CA PHE A 396 8.82 10.73 5.85
C PHE A 396 9.51 9.41 6.22
N VAL A 397 8.71 8.43 6.61
CA VAL A 397 9.15 7.06 6.83
C VAL A 397 8.92 6.23 5.57
N ALA A 398 9.80 5.24 5.33
CA ALA A 398 9.59 4.23 4.31
C ALA A 398 10.03 2.87 4.85
N SER A 399 9.15 1.88 4.77
CA SER A 399 9.49 0.51 5.16
C SER A 399 10.14 -0.23 4.00
N SER A 400 11.17 -1.01 4.31
CA SER A 400 11.80 -1.97 3.38
C SER A 400 11.45 -3.38 3.83
N THR A 401 10.96 -4.20 2.91
CA THR A 401 10.52 -5.56 3.19
C THR A 401 11.55 -6.61 2.75
N GLU A 402 11.61 -7.71 3.50
CA GLU A 402 12.30 -8.94 3.10
C GLU A 402 11.38 -9.91 2.33
N ALA A 403 10.09 -9.59 2.24
CA ALA A 403 9.05 -10.47 1.74
C ALA A 403 9.02 -10.60 0.19
N ILE A 404 10.01 -10.13 -0.54
CA ILE A 404 10.13 -10.32 -1.99
C ILE A 404 10.70 -11.72 -2.30
N PRO A 405 10.11 -12.46 -3.25
CA PRO A 405 10.61 -13.78 -3.62
C PRO A 405 12.05 -13.77 -4.13
N ASN A 406 12.82 -14.80 -3.73
CA ASN A 406 14.18 -15.07 -4.21
C ASN A 406 15.20 -13.96 -3.91
N THR A 407 15.05 -13.25 -2.81
CA THR A 407 16.01 -12.28 -2.30
C THR A 407 16.35 -12.56 -0.84
N SER A 408 17.50 -12.06 -0.39
CA SER A 408 17.93 -12.05 1.02
C SER A 408 18.06 -10.60 1.49
N LEU A 409 16.99 -9.83 1.35
CA LEU A 409 16.94 -8.45 1.81
C LEU A 409 16.64 -8.40 3.31
N GLU A 410 16.97 -7.29 3.94
CA GLU A 410 16.70 -7.05 5.35
C GLU A 410 15.46 -6.16 5.49
N GLY A 411 14.55 -6.54 6.40
CA GLY A 411 13.43 -5.73 6.79
C GLY A 411 13.90 -4.55 7.64
N ALA A 412 13.40 -3.34 7.37
CA ALA A 412 13.78 -2.14 8.11
C ALA A 412 12.77 -1.01 7.90
N LEU A 413 12.73 -0.07 8.86
CA LEU A 413 12.15 1.25 8.69
C LEU A 413 13.27 2.25 8.40
N TYR A 414 13.08 3.08 7.38
CA TYR A 414 13.96 4.19 7.02
C TYR A 414 13.23 5.51 7.21
N THR A 415 13.97 6.54 7.55
CA THR A 415 13.50 7.93 7.57
C THR A 415 14.23 8.73 6.51
N PHE A 416 13.52 9.61 5.81
CA PHE A 416 14.06 10.41 4.73
C PHE A 416 13.68 11.88 4.87
N PRO A 417 14.55 12.82 4.39
CA PRO A 417 14.17 14.22 4.29
C PRO A 417 13.11 14.43 3.20
N ILE A 418 12.28 15.46 3.35
CA ILE A 418 11.29 15.85 2.34
C ILE A 418 11.84 16.81 1.29
N GLU A 419 13.05 17.33 1.48
CA GLU A 419 13.67 18.28 0.57
C GLU A 419 14.13 17.61 -0.72
N ALA A 420 14.23 18.42 -1.77
CA ALA A 420 14.82 18.01 -3.03
C ALA A 420 16.32 17.71 -2.87
N GLY A 421 16.79 16.67 -3.55
CA GLY A 421 18.19 16.31 -3.50
C GLY A 421 18.58 15.21 -4.48
N THR A 422 19.89 14.94 -4.56
CA THR A 422 20.44 13.91 -5.44
C THR A 422 21.31 12.96 -4.63
N GLN A 423 21.01 11.67 -4.70
CA GLN A 423 21.82 10.61 -4.06
C GLN A 423 23.23 10.61 -4.65
N ALA A 424 24.24 10.53 -3.78
CA ALA A 424 25.61 10.31 -4.21
C ALA A 424 25.80 8.84 -4.63
N ASP A 425 26.45 8.63 -5.79
CA ASP A 425 26.87 7.32 -6.28
C ASP A 425 25.79 6.21 -6.22
N PRO A 426 24.57 6.44 -6.77
CA PRO A 426 23.48 5.47 -6.67
C PRO A 426 23.80 4.19 -7.42
N LEU A 427 23.55 3.03 -6.81
CA LEU A 427 23.75 1.72 -7.46
C LEU A 427 22.94 1.60 -8.75
N SER A 428 23.55 0.98 -9.78
CA SER A 428 22.94 0.85 -11.09
C SER A 428 21.84 -0.21 -11.09
N LEU A 429 20.64 0.16 -11.56
CA LEU A 429 19.54 -0.78 -11.83
C LEU A 429 19.73 -1.52 -13.15
N ARG A 430 20.58 -1.01 -14.05
CA ARG A 430 20.82 -1.60 -15.38
C ARG A 430 22.05 -2.48 -15.44
N ASN A 431 22.97 -2.33 -14.47
CA ASN A 431 24.15 -3.16 -14.33
C ASN A 431 24.22 -3.77 -12.94
N PRO A 432 23.31 -4.70 -12.59
CA PRO A 432 23.29 -5.31 -11.26
C PRO A 432 24.54 -6.14 -10.95
N GLU A 433 25.31 -6.52 -11.95
CA GLU A 433 26.61 -7.20 -11.80
C GLU A 433 27.60 -6.35 -10.96
N ASP A 434 27.50 -5.00 -11.07
CA ASP A 434 28.42 -4.08 -10.39
C ASP A 434 28.30 -4.16 -8.84
N TRP A 435 27.16 -4.65 -8.32
CA TRP A 435 26.92 -4.74 -6.86
C TRP A 435 26.47 -6.14 -6.39
N ARG A 436 26.01 -7.05 -7.27
CA ARG A 436 25.68 -8.44 -6.90
C ARG A 436 26.94 -9.27 -6.56
N GLY A 437 28.11 -8.88 -7.03
CA GLY A 437 29.37 -9.58 -6.78
C GLY A 437 29.91 -9.43 -5.37
N ASP A 438 29.55 -8.36 -4.65
CA ASP A 438 30.09 -8.07 -3.32
C ASP A 438 29.38 -8.84 -2.19
N THR A 439 28.24 -9.49 -2.45
CA THR A 439 27.52 -10.31 -1.47
C THR A 439 28.08 -11.73 -1.29
N ASN A 440 29.10 -12.12 -2.07
CA ASN A 440 29.76 -13.43 -2.01
C ASN A 440 31.00 -13.49 -1.10
N GLY A 441 31.21 -12.48 -0.27
CA GLY A 441 32.35 -12.43 0.64
C GLY A 441 32.08 -12.98 2.04
N THR A 442 31.76 -14.28 2.20
CA THR A 442 32.16 -15.16 3.32
C THR A 442 31.57 -16.56 3.13
N ASN A 443 32.22 -17.39 2.34
CA ASN A 443 32.23 -18.83 2.57
C ASN A 443 33.58 -19.38 2.10
N GLU A 444 34.56 -19.38 3.00
CA GLU A 444 35.73 -20.24 2.84
C GLU A 444 35.40 -21.66 3.23
N THR A 445 35.73 -22.55 2.30
CA THR A 445 36.19 -23.93 2.42
C THR A 445 35.25 -25.01 2.96
N GLY A 446 34.91 -25.91 2.05
CA GLY A 446 34.44 -27.26 2.34
C GLY A 446 34.29 -28.06 1.06
N GLU A 447 35.37 -28.73 0.63
CA GLU A 447 35.37 -29.71 -0.48
C GLU A 447 34.40 -30.86 -0.22
N GLY A 448 33.64 -31.25 -1.26
CA GLY A 448 32.85 -32.49 -1.24
C GLY A 448 32.00 -32.62 -2.49
N ALA A 449 32.60 -33.20 -3.55
CA ALA A 449 31.89 -33.60 -4.76
C ALA A 449 30.89 -34.70 -4.45
N HIS A 450 29.60 -34.52 -4.80
CA HIS A 450 28.75 -35.64 -5.25
C HIS A 450 27.72 -35.14 -6.28
N ASN A 451 27.83 -35.75 -7.42
CA ASN A 451 26.99 -35.63 -8.60
C ASN A 451 25.70 -36.45 -8.37
N GLU A 452 24.54 -35.78 -8.27
CA GLU A 452 23.26 -36.49 -8.42
C GLU A 452 22.30 -35.65 -9.30
N THR A 453 21.91 -36.34 -10.36
CA THR A 453 20.94 -35.93 -11.37
C THR A 453 19.56 -35.83 -10.73
N ALA A 454 19.06 -34.62 -10.51
CA ALA A 454 17.68 -34.40 -10.07
C ALA A 454 16.76 -34.15 -11.26
N THR A 455 15.85 -35.08 -11.44
CA THR A 455 14.71 -35.00 -12.34
C THR A 455 13.79 -33.84 -11.97
N ARG A 456 13.47 -33.01 -12.96
CA ARG A 456 12.48 -31.95 -12.86
C ARG A 456 11.10 -32.53 -12.55
N SER A 457 10.50 -32.10 -11.44
CA SER A 457 9.06 -32.19 -11.24
C SER A 457 8.50 -30.75 -11.33
N ASP A 458 7.70 -30.49 -12.38
CA ASP A 458 6.89 -29.27 -12.50
C ASP A 458 5.80 -29.26 -11.43
N GLY A 459 5.99 -28.47 -10.39
CA GLY A 459 4.98 -28.13 -9.38
C GLY A 459 4.74 -26.62 -9.43
N SER A 460 3.71 -26.20 -10.16
CA SER A 460 3.28 -24.81 -10.24
C SER A 460 2.46 -24.43 -9.01
N GLY A 461 3.10 -23.79 -8.03
CA GLY A 461 2.44 -23.01 -7.00
C GLY A 461 2.71 -21.53 -7.29
N ASP A 462 1.81 -20.86 -7.97
CA ASP A 462 1.94 -19.43 -8.27
C ASP A 462 1.32 -18.62 -7.13
N SER A 463 2.12 -17.79 -6.47
CA SER A 463 1.67 -16.76 -5.51
C SER A 463 1.40 -15.45 -6.26
N ILE A 464 0.44 -14.65 -5.74
CA ILE A 464 0.05 -13.36 -6.31
C ILE A 464 1.17 -12.34 -6.06
N PRO A 465 1.39 -11.35 -6.94
CA PRO A 465 2.25 -10.20 -6.68
C PRO A 465 1.83 -9.46 -5.41
N GLY A 466 2.80 -9.01 -4.60
CA GLY A 466 2.54 -8.50 -3.26
C GLY A 466 2.21 -9.60 -2.22
N PHE A 467 1.98 -10.84 -2.66
CA PHE A 467 1.78 -12.02 -1.83
C PHE A 467 3.10 -12.79 -1.71
N THR A 468 3.97 -12.33 -0.89
CA THR A 468 5.26 -12.97 -0.68
C THR A 468 5.19 -13.92 0.49
N GLY A 469 4.97 -15.19 0.21
CA GLY A 469 5.00 -16.21 1.24
C GLY A 469 6.39 -16.78 1.43
N VAL A 470 6.93 -16.73 2.63
CA VAL A 470 8.11 -17.51 3.09
C VAL A 470 7.83 -19.03 3.11
N ALA A 471 6.67 -19.48 2.67
CA ALA A 471 6.26 -20.87 2.72
C ALA A 471 5.79 -21.45 1.38
N GLY A 472 6.52 -21.23 0.30
CA GLY A 472 6.24 -21.82 -1.02
C GLY A 472 6.47 -23.32 -1.14
N LEU A 473 6.70 -24.11 -0.07
CA LEU A 473 7.03 -25.53 -0.14
C LEU A 473 6.02 -26.51 0.46
N ALA A 474 4.93 -26.06 1.09
CA ALA A 474 3.98 -26.97 1.74
C ALA A 474 2.55 -27.00 1.15
N SER A 475 2.15 -26.07 0.27
CA SER A 475 0.74 -25.92 -0.16
C SER A 475 0.34 -26.67 -1.44
N GLY A 476 1.26 -27.28 -2.15
CA GLY A 476 0.95 -28.01 -3.41
C GLY A 476 0.17 -29.33 -3.24
N ALA A 477 0.09 -29.87 -2.04
CA ALA A 477 -0.51 -31.20 -1.81
C ALA A 477 -2.00 -31.17 -1.42
N VAL A 478 -2.51 -30.06 -0.86
CA VAL A 478 -3.88 -29.97 -0.35
C VAL A 478 -4.88 -29.52 -1.41
N ALA A 479 -4.50 -28.60 -2.31
CA ALA A 479 -5.36 -28.12 -3.37
C ALA A 479 -5.66 -29.18 -4.46
N LEU A 480 -4.75 -30.11 -4.73
CA LEU A 480 -4.95 -31.22 -5.68
C LEU A 480 -5.87 -32.33 -5.16
N GLY A 481 -6.00 -32.46 -3.84
CA GLY A 481 -6.88 -33.44 -3.21
C GLY A 481 -8.36 -33.05 -3.32
N TRP A 482 -8.66 -31.75 -3.33
CA TRP A 482 -10.04 -31.24 -3.35
C TRP A 482 -10.63 -31.22 -4.76
N LEU A 483 -9.84 -30.85 -5.78
CA LEU A 483 -10.26 -30.87 -7.18
C LEU A 483 -10.58 -32.29 -7.72
N ARG A 484 -10.00 -33.33 -7.13
CA ARG A 484 -10.35 -34.74 -7.48
C ARG A 484 -11.65 -35.21 -6.85
N ARG A 485 -12.13 -34.61 -5.76
CA ARG A 485 -13.39 -34.99 -5.12
C ARG A 485 -14.62 -34.38 -5.80
N CYS A 486 -14.50 -33.23 -6.44
CA CYS A 486 -15.62 -32.57 -7.14
C CYS A 486 -15.88 -33.11 -8.54
N ARG A 487 -14.97 -33.90 -9.15
CA ARG A 487 -15.18 -34.54 -10.47
C ARG A 487 -15.76 -35.96 -10.43
N GLY A 488 -16.04 -36.48 -9.23
CA GLY A 488 -16.49 -37.86 -9.03
C GLY A 488 -17.98 -38.09 -8.89
N ASN A 489 -18.85 -37.06 -8.96
CA ASN A 489 -20.29 -37.21 -8.72
C ASN A 489 -21.17 -36.66 -9.84
N VAL A 490 -20.83 -36.95 -11.09
CA VAL A 490 -21.80 -36.82 -12.22
C VAL A 490 -21.67 -38.08 -13.08
N GLN A 491 -22.27 -39.17 -12.64
CA GLN A 491 -22.80 -40.26 -13.44
C GLN A 491 -23.74 -41.09 -12.56
N ASP A 492 -24.98 -41.02 -12.84
CA ASP A 492 -26.19 -41.82 -12.83
C ASP A 492 -27.40 -41.06 -12.28
#